data_0d06fdb688656b41c0168ebdead010cc
#
_entry.id   0d06fdb688656b41c0168ebdead010cc
#
_cell.length_a   1.000
_cell.length_b   1.000
_cell.length_c   1.000
_cell.angle_alpha   90.00
_cell.angle_beta   90.00
_cell.angle_gamma   90.00
#
_symmetry.space_group_name_H-M   'P 1'
#
loop_
_entity.id
_entity.type
_entity.pdbx_description
1 polymer ?
#
loop_
_entity_poly.entity_id
_entity_poly.type
_entity_poly.pdbx_seq_one_letter_code
_entity_poly.pdbx_strand_id
1 'polypeptide(L)'
;GLATTYVKEYFHPGFVAKRMELGAVVGAAPKENVVREKPEPGDVVILLGGKTGRDGVGGATGSSKVQTVESVETAGAEVQKGNAIEERKIQRLFRNGNVTRLIKKSNDFGAGGVCVAIGELADGLEIDLDKVPLKYQGLNGTEIAISESQERMSVVVRPSDVGAFIAACHKENIDAVVVATVTEKPN
;
A
#
# COMPACT_ATOMS: atom_id res chain seq x y z
N GLY A 1 -6.74 -9.29 -11.92
CA GLY A 1 -6.46 -9.58 -13.26
C GLY A 1 -5.19 -10.34 -13.58
N LEU A 2 -4.49 -10.96 -12.61
CA LEU A 2 -3.37 -11.87 -12.87
C LEU A 2 -3.87 -13.31 -12.95
N ALA A 3 -3.32 -14.08 -13.87
CA ALA A 3 -3.61 -15.50 -13.97
C ALA A 3 -2.88 -16.26 -12.86
N THR A 4 -3.59 -17.14 -12.16
CA THR A 4 -2.96 -18.11 -11.27
C THR A 4 -2.53 -19.30 -12.13
N THR A 5 -1.22 -19.55 -12.18
CA THR A 5 -0.63 -20.56 -13.06
C THR A 5 -0.36 -21.88 -12.37
N TYR A 6 -0.22 -21.84 -11.05
CA TYR A 6 0.10 -23.01 -10.25
C TYR A 6 -0.43 -22.87 -8.83
N VAL A 7 -1.13 -23.91 -8.34
CA VAL A 7 -1.55 -24.02 -6.94
C VAL A 7 -1.23 -25.42 -6.48
N LYS A 8 -0.61 -25.57 -5.32
CA LYS A 8 -0.36 -26.88 -4.69
C LYS A 8 -0.51 -26.77 -3.18
N GLU A 9 -1.20 -27.75 -2.62
CA GLU A 9 -1.36 -27.89 -1.17
C GLU A 9 -0.49 -29.04 -0.65
N TYR A 10 0.07 -28.83 0.51
CA TYR A 10 0.82 -29.86 1.27
C TYR A 10 0.19 -29.99 2.64
N PHE A 11 0.06 -31.20 3.13
CA PHE A 11 -0.52 -31.51 4.41
C PHE A 11 0.54 -32.09 5.34
N HIS A 12 0.62 -31.57 6.55
CA HIS A 12 1.54 -32.08 7.58
C HIS A 12 0.89 -31.88 8.96
N PRO A 13 1.01 -32.88 9.87
CA PRO A 13 0.40 -32.82 11.21
C PRO A 13 0.80 -31.60 12.04
N GLY A 14 1.96 -30.99 11.78
CA GLY A 14 2.41 -29.76 12.45
C GLY A 14 1.64 -28.49 12.07
N PHE A 15 0.79 -28.51 11.04
CA PHE A 15 -0.03 -27.37 10.61
C PHE A 15 -1.50 -27.50 10.99
N VAL A 16 -1.80 -28.05 12.16
CA VAL A 16 -3.18 -28.29 12.60
C VAL A 16 -3.92 -26.99 12.91
N ALA A 17 -3.25 -26.05 13.59
CA ALA A 17 -3.86 -24.83 14.09
C ALA A 17 -3.59 -23.60 13.23
N LYS A 18 -2.63 -23.64 12.34
CA LYS A 18 -2.23 -22.47 11.53
C LYS A 18 -1.77 -22.90 10.15
N ARG A 19 -2.40 -22.36 9.13
CA ARG A 19 -1.98 -22.53 7.74
C ARG A 19 -0.83 -21.58 7.41
N MET A 20 0.04 -22.04 6.55
CA MET A 20 1.06 -21.20 5.91
C MET A 20 0.73 -21.12 4.42
N GLU A 21 0.64 -19.90 3.91
CA GLU A 21 0.42 -19.62 2.50
C GLU A 21 1.63 -18.91 1.92
N LEU A 22 2.10 -19.38 0.78
CA LEU A 22 3.20 -18.77 0.05
C LEU A 22 2.71 -18.35 -1.33
N GLY A 23 2.99 -17.13 -1.71
CA GLY A 23 2.70 -16.61 -3.04
C GLY A 23 3.98 -16.17 -3.75
N ALA A 24 4.04 -16.41 -5.05
CA ALA A 24 5.09 -15.90 -5.91
C ALA A 24 4.48 -15.24 -7.13
N VAL A 25 4.95 -14.05 -7.48
CA VAL A 25 4.55 -13.30 -8.67
C VAL A 25 5.77 -13.02 -9.52
N VAL A 26 5.65 -13.27 -10.81
CA VAL A 26 6.68 -12.89 -11.81
C VAL A 26 6.09 -11.86 -12.74
N GLY A 27 6.77 -10.73 -12.86
CA GLY A 27 6.42 -9.66 -13.79
C GLY A 27 7.60 -9.28 -14.68
N ALA A 28 7.30 -8.71 -15.82
CA ALA A 28 8.29 -8.15 -16.74
C ALA A 28 7.84 -6.77 -17.23
N ALA A 29 8.79 -5.86 -17.36
CA ALA A 29 8.56 -4.52 -17.89
C ALA A 29 9.71 -4.13 -18.83
N PRO A 30 9.48 -3.24 -19.81
CA PRO A 30 10.55 -2.63 -20.58
C PRO A 30 11.58 -1.95 -19.66
N LYS A 31 12.87 -2.14 -19.93
CA LYS A 31 13.94 -1.63 -19.08
C LYS A 31 13.88 -0.11 -18.87
N GLU A 32 13.47 0.62 -19.88
CA GLU A 32 13.31 2.07 -19.85
C GLU A 32 12.18 2.57 -18.91
N ASN A 33 11.29 1.68 -18.48
CA ASN A 33 10.23 1.99 -17.51
C ASN A 33 10.63 1.67 -16.06
N VAL A 34 11.82 1.11 -15.85
CA VAL A 34 12.35 0.80 -14.53
C VAL A 34 13.16 1.99 -14.01
N VAL A 35 12.54 2.79 -13.16
CA VAL A 35 13.18 3.94 -12.49
C VAL A 35 13.63 3.51 -11.10
N ARG A 36 14.85 3.90 -10.72
CA ARG A 36 15.45 3.67 -9.40
C ARG A 36 16.18 4.92 -8.95
N GLU A 37 15.42 5.97 -8.71
CA GLU A 37 15.95 7.24 -8.23
C GLU A 37 15.80 7.34 -6.72
N LYS A 38 16.78 7.99 -6.06
CA LYS A 38 16.65 8.31 -4.64
C LYS A 38 15.73 9.52 -4.50
N PRO A 39 14.75 9.50 -3.59
CA PRO A 39 13.99 10.67 -3.21
C PRO A 39 14.88 11.80 -2.69
N GLU A 40 14.55 13.03 -3.01
CA GLU A 40 15.28 14.23 -2.64
C GLU A 40 14.38 15.18 -1.84
N PRO A 41 14.95 16.03 -0.96
CA PRO A 41 14.17 17.03 -0.24
C PRO A 41 13.31 17.89 -1.18
N GLY A 42 12.04 18.06 -0.82
CA GLY A 42 11.04 18.74 -1.65
C GLY A 42 10.25 17.81 -2.57
N ASP A 43 10.66 16.57 -2.78
CA ASP A 43 9.83 15.58 -3.47
C ASP A 43 8.55 15.31 -2.69
N VAL A 44 7.51 14.91 -3.40
CA VAL A 44 6.16 14.79 -2.87
C VAL A 44 5.73 13.33 -2.85
N VAL A 45 5.07 12.92 -1.77
CA VAL A 45 4.49 11.59 -1.65
C VAL A 45 2.99 11.66 -1.93
N ILE A 46 2.55 10.91 -2.90
CA ILE A 46 1.14 10.74 -3.26
C ILE A 46 0.67 9.37 -2.79
N LEU A 47 -0.42 9.36 -2.01
CA LEU A 47 -1.21 8.17 -1.71
C LEU A 47 -2.29 8.03 -2.77
N LEU A 48 -2.44 6.86 -3.36
CA LEU A 48 -3.45 6.56 -4.37
C LEU A 48 -4.15 5.23 -4.09
N GLY A 49 -5.38 5.11 -4.62
CA GLY A 49 -6.19 3.89 -4.49
C GLY A 49 -7.29 3.99 -3.46
N GLY A 50 -7.52 2.91 -2.73
CA GLY A 50 -8.60 2.79 -1.76
C GLY A 50 -8.47 3.72 -0.55
N LYS A 51 -9.57 3.88 0.18
CA LYS A 51 -9.62 4.70 1.40
C LYS A 51 -9.25 3.88 2.64
N THR A 52 -8.81 4.56 3.68
CA THR A 52 -8.38 3.98 4.96
C THR A 52 -9.58 3.71 5.88
N GLY A 53 -9.64 2.53 6.44
CA GLY A 53 -10.62 2.13 7.47
C GLY A 53 -9.94 1.41 8.63
N ARG A 54 -10.72 0.83 9.54
CA ARG A 54 -10.20 -0.02 10.64
C ARG A 54 -9.82 -1.42 10.18
N ASP A 55 -10.18 -1.81 8.97
CA ASP A 55 -9.80 -3.09 8.40
C ASP A 55 -8.26 -3.19 8.29
N GLY A 56 -7.72 -4.29 8.80
CA GLY A 56 -6.28 -4.54 8.83
C GLY A 56 -5.52 -3.81 9.95
N VAL A 57 -6.18 -3.11 10.88
CA VAL A 57 -5.49 -2.52 12.05
C VAL A 57 -4.89 -3.63 12.91
N GLY A 58 -3.56 -3.68 12.96
CA GLY A 58 -2.84 -4.72 13.69
C GLY A 58 -2.82 -6.10 13.01
N GLY A 59 -3.23 -6.21 11.73
CA GLY A 59 -3.33 -7.47 11.01
C GLY A 59 -2.03 -8.26 10.96
N ALA A 60 -0.93 -7.63 10.61
CA ALA A 60 0.39 -8.27 10.58
C ALA A 60 0.83 -8.74 11.98
N THR A 61 0.63 -7.93 13.02
CA THR A 61 0.92 -8.29 14.42
C THR A 61 0.01 -9.43 14.88
N GLY A 62 -1.29 -9.37 14.60
CA GLY A 62 -2.27 -10.39 14.94
C GLY A 62 -1.95 -11.73 14.29
N SER A 63 -1.53 -11.74 13.03
CA SER A 63 -1.15 -12.95 12.32
C SER A 63 0.08 -13.65 12.92
N SER A 64 0.89 -12.95 13.68
CA SER A 64 2.10 -13.48 14.34
C SER A 64 1.85 -14.02 15.75
N LYS A 65 0.66 -13.81 16.31
CA LYS A 65 0.28 -14.31 17.65
C LYS A 65 -0.24 -15.74 17.59
N VAL A 66 -0.19 -16.43 18.75
CA VAL A 66 -0.87 -17.71 18.91
C VAL A 66 -2.38 -17.46 18.82
N GLN A 67 -3.04 -18.20 17.94
CA GLN A 67 -4.48 -18.09 17.74
C GLN A 67 -5.23 -18.94 18.78
N THR A 68 -6.25 -18.37 19.40
CA THR A 68 -7.16 -19.01 20.36
C THR A 68 -8.61 -18.91 19.86
N VAL A 69 -9.53 -19.58 20.51
CA VAL A 69 -10.97 -19.46 20.19
C VAL A 69 -11.44 -18.01 20.36
N GLU A 70 -10.97 -17.30 21.39
CA GLU A 70 -11.25 -15.89 21.62
C GLU A 70 -10.75 -14.97 20.51
N SER A 71 -9.64 -15.33 19.86
CA SER A 71 -9.10 -14.52 18.75
C SER A 71 -10.05 -14.47 17.55
N VAL A 72 -10.90 -15.46 17.36
CA VAL A 72 -11.93 -15.47 16.31
C VAL A 72 -12.97 -14.35 16.54
N GLU A 73 -13.31 -14.08 17.80
CA GLU A 73 -14.29 -13.05 18.16
C GLU A 73 -13.68 -11.63 18.14
N THR A 74 -12.41 -11.49 18.50
CA THR A 74 -11.75 -10.20 18.68
C THR A 74 -11.01 -9.70 17.43
N ALA A 75 -10.57 -10.60 16.56
CA ALA A 75 -9.72 -10.28 15.40
C ALA A 75 -10.49 -9.72 14.17
N GLY A 76 -11.77 -9.42 14.29
CA GLY A 76 -12.57 -8.95 13.14
C GLY A 76 -12.05 -7.67 12.48
N ALA A 77 -11.43 -6.77 13.25
CA ALA A 77 -10.81 -5.55 12.74
C ALA A 77 -9.42 -5.80 12.09
N GLU A 78 -8.75 -6.89 12.46
CA GLU A 78 -7.43 -7.25 11.94
C GLU A 78 -7.52 -7.82 10.51
N VAL A 79 -8.71 -8.23 10.07
CA VAL A 79 -8.91 -8.84 8.75
C VAL A 79 -8.80 -7.78 7.66
N GLN A 80 -7.84 -7.96 6.78
CA GLN A 80 -7.69 -7.16 5.57
C GLN A 80 -8.77 -7.57 4.56
N LYS A 81 -9.44 -6.57 3.96
CA LYS A 81 -10.50 -6.79 2.97
C LYS A 81 -10.03 -6.32 1.60
N GLY A 82 -9.91 -7.24 0.65
CA GLY A 82 -9.53 -6.94 -0.72
C GLY A 82 -10.62 -6.21 -1.50
N ASN A 83 -10.20 -5.41 -2.48
CA ASN A 83 -11.04 -4.74 -3.48
C ASN A 83 -10.47 -4.93 -4.87
N ALA A 84 -10.90 -6.00 -5.54
CA ALA A 84 -10.37 -6.39 -6.85
C ALA A 84 -10.60 -5.33 -7.95
N ILE A 85 -11.61 -4.49 -7.80
CA ILE A 85 -11.88 -3.40 -8.75
C ILE A 85 -10.81 -2.31 -8.62
N GLU A 86 -10.51 -1.90 -7.39
CA GLU A 86 -9.48 -0.89 -7.13
C GLU A 86 -8.10 -1.40 -7.53
N GLU A 87 -7.77 -2.63 -7.18
CA GLU A 87 -6.55 -3.31 -7.62
C GLU A 87 -6.39 -3.28 -9.15
N ARG A 88 -7.47 -3.57 -9.89
CA ARG A 88 -7.42 -3.57 -11.36
C ARG A 88 -7.14 -2.18 -11.94
N LYS A 89 -7.69 -1.13 -11.37
CA LYS A 89 -7.43 0.26 -11.79
C LYS A 89 -5.95 0.60 -11.57
N ILE A 90 -5.41 0.29 -10.38
CA ILE A 90 -4.00 0.51 -10.03
C ILE A 90 -3.09 -0.24 -11.01
N GLN A 91 -3.38 -1.51 -11.29
CA GLN A 91 -2.62 -2.28 -12.28
C GLN A 91 -2.61 -1.63 -13.67
N ARG A 92 -3.73 -1.05 -14.10
CA ARG A 92 -3.81 -0.35 -15.39
C ARG A 92 -2.95 0.89 -15.40
N LEU A 93 -2.98 1.69 -14.32
CA LEU A 93 -2.13 2.86 -14.13
C LEU A 93 -0.66 2.50 -14.24
N PHE A 94 -0.21 1.51 -13.46
CA PHE A 94 1.20 1.08 -13.43
C PHE A 94 1.68 0.33 -14.69
N ARG A 95 0.78 -0.04 -15.59
CA ARG A 95 1.14 -0.54 -16.93
C ARG A 95 1.48 0.57 -17.93
N ASN A 96 1.15 1.80 -17.61
CA ASN A 96 1.45 2.95 -18.47
C ASN A 96 2.87 3.47 -18.21
N GLY A 97 3.82 3.17 -19.10
CA GLY A 97 5.21 3.60 -18.97
C GLY A 97 5.39 5.12 -18.88
N ASN A 98 4.48 5.92 -19.47
CA ASN A 98 4.55 7.38 -19.33
C ASN A 98 4.24 7.84 -17.91
N VAL A 99 3.47 7.06 -17.16
CA VAL A 99 3.14 7.34 -15.74
C VAL A 99 4.23 6.79 -14.83
N THR A 100 4.66 5.55 -15.04
CA THR A 100 5.65 4.92 -14.16
C THR A 100 7.01 5.61 -14.19
N ARG A 101 7.38 6.25 -15.31
CA ARG A 101 8.60 7.06 -15.40
C ARG A 101 8.57 8.35 -14.57
N LEU A 102 7.40 8.80 -14.09
CA LEU A 102 7.30 9.93 -13.16
C LEU A 102 7.60 9.52 -11.72
N ILE A 103 7.58 8.22 -11.42
CA ILE A 103 7.72 7.67 -10.07
C ILE A 103 9.21 7.43 -9.79
N LYS A 104 9.75 8.07 -8.75
CA LYS A 104 11.11 7.81 -8.24
C LYS A 104 11.18 6.54 -7.41
N LYS A 105 10.21 6.37 -6.52
CA LYS A 105 10.09 5.22 -5.60
C LYS A 105 8.61 4.95 -5.29
N SER A 106 8.26 3.71 -5.03
CA SER A 106 6.89 3.33 -4.66
C SER A 106 6.90 2.24 -3.60
N ASN A 107 5.83 2.18 -2.83
CA ASN A 107 5.58 1.11 -1.87
C ASN A 107 4.09 0.79 -1.82
N ASP A 108 3.74 -0.47 -1.50
CA ASP A 108 2.36 -0.87 -1.27
C ASP A 108 1.94 -0.64 0.19
N PHE A 109 0.64 -0.71 0.45
CA PHE A 109 0.10 -0.66 1.80
C PHE A 109 -0.16 -2.08 2.33
N GLY A 110 0.91 -2.77 2.63
CA GLY A 110 0.90 -4.00 3.39
C GLY A 110 0.95 -3.75 4.90
N ALA A 111 1.73 -4.58 5.60
CA ALA A 111 1.93 -4.48 7.03
C ALA A 111 2.40 -3.09 7.48
N GLY A 112 1.78 -2.55 8.54
CA GLY A 112 2.14 -1.28 9.15
C GLY A 112 1.52 -0.03 8.53
N GLY A 113 0.70 -0.17 7.51
CA GLY A 113 -0.08 0.93 6.92
C GLY A 113 0.76 2.12 6.45
N VAL A 114 0.31 3.34 6.73
CA VAL A 114 1.02 4.59 6.39
C VAL A 114 2.43 4.64 6.97
N CYS A 115 2.61 4.19 8.22
CA CYS A 115 3.91 4.21 8.89
C CYS A 115 5.00 3.48 8.09
N VAL A 116 4.66 2.35 7.48
CA VAL A 116 5.60 1.54 6.69
C VAL A 116 5.57 1.97 5.23
N ALA A 117 4.39 1.99 4.60
CA ALA A 117 4.27 2.28 3.18
C ALA A 117 4.84 3.64 2.78
N ILE A 118 4.68 4.66 3.63
CA ILE A 118 5.23 6.00 3.39
C ILE A 118 6.57 6.15 4.08
N GLY A 119 6.70 5.70 5.35
CA GLY A 119 7.89 5.87 6.15
C GLY A 119 9.17 5.26 5.55
N GLU A 120 9.05 4.20 4.75
CA GLU A 120 10.19 3.56 4.07
C GLU A 120 10.58 4.23 2.74
N LEU A 121 9.86 5.25 2.30
CA LEU A 121 10.15 5.89 1.01
C LEU A 121 11.38 6.78 1.05
N ALA A 122 11.62 7.48 2.16
CA ALA A 122 12.78 8.37 2.32
C ALA A 122 13.25 8.43 3.77
N ASP A 123 14.49 8.90 3.96
CA ASP A 123 15.12 9.03 5.28
C ASP A 123 14.46 10.12 6.15
N GLY A 124 13.89 11.16 5.53
CA GLY A 124 13.17 12.24 6.22
C GLY A 124 11.85 12.53 5.50
N LEU A 125 10.76 12.58 6.25
CA LEU A 125 9.41 12.78 5.73
C LEU A 125 8.57 13.62 6.71
N GLU A 126 7.83 14.57 6.19
CA GLU A 126 6.73 15.23 6.89
C GLU A 126 5.41 14.66 6.36
N ILE A 127 4.71 13.88 7.19
CA ILE A 127 3.48 13.18 6.82
C ILE A 127 2.28 13.89 7.44
N ASP A 128 1.31 14.27 6.61
CA ASP A 128 0.06 14.89 7.02
C ASP A 128 -1.05 13.81 7.06
N LEU A 129 -1.32 13.27 8.25
CA LEU A 129 -2.33 12.24 8.45
C LEU A 129 -3.76 12.74 8.19
N ASP A 130 -4.01 14.05 8.32
CA ASP A 130 -5.33 14.62 8.09
C ASP A 130 -5.72 14.60 6.60
N LYS A 131 -4.72 14.48 5.71
CA LYS A 131 -4.93 14.33 4.26
C LYS A 131 -5.17 12.91 3.81
N VAL A 132 -4.98 11.92 4.67
CA VAL A 132 -5.20 10.51 4.31
C VAL A 132 -6.69 10.26 4.09
N PRO A 133 -7.13 9.78 2.90
CA PRO A 133 -8.54 9.56 2.62
C PRO A 133 -9.13 8.46 3.50
N LEU A 134 -10.25 8.75 4.15
CA LEU A 134 -10.91 7.85 5.07
C LEU A 134 -12.20 7.26 4.47
N LYS A 135 -12.50 6.00 4.79
CA LYS A 135 -13.77 5.34 4.43
C LYS A 135 -14.95 5.94 5.20
N TYR A 136 -14.69 6.39 6.44
CA TYR A 136 -15.66 6.96 7.37
C TYR A 136 -14.94 7.77 8.44
N GLN A 137 -15.66 8.63 9.13
CA GLN A 137 -15.12 9.44 10.23
C GLN A 137 -14.95 8.61 11.52
N GLY A 138 -14.15 9.12 12.46
CA GLY A 138 -13.97 8.55 13.78
C GLY A 138 -12.75 7.63 13.92
N LEU A 139 -11.86 7.57 12.92
CA LEU A 139 -10.53 7.01 13.11
C LEU A 139 -9.65 8.02 13.84
N ASN A 140 -8.90 7.55 14.83
CA ASN A 140 -7.85 8.35 15.46
C ASN A 140 -6.54 8.29 14.66
N GLY A 141 -5.58 9.17 15.00
CA GLY A 141 -4.32 9.26 14.27
C GLY A 141 -3.53 7.94 14.23
N THR A 142 -3.55 7.16 15.32
CA THR A 142 -2.89 5.85 15.35
C THR A 142 -3.55 4.87 14.39
N GLU A 143 -4.88 4.79 14.41
CA GLU A 143 -5.62 3.91 13.48
C GLU A 143 -5.35 4.27 12.02
N ILE A 144 -5.28 5.58 11.70
CA ILE A 144 -4.93 6.06 10.35
C ILE A 144 -3.51 5.64 9.98
N ALA A 145 -2.58 5.82 10.91
CA ALA A 145 -1.15 5.57 10.67
C ALA A 145 -0.81 4.09 10.46
N ILE A 146 -1.50 3.17 11.14
CA ILE A 146 -1.17 1.74 11.13
C ILE A 146 -2.19 0.87 10.38
N SER A 147 -3.29 1.42 9.89
CA SER A 147 -4.30 0.65 9.14
C SER A 147 -3.69 0.04 7.87
N GLU A 148 -3.92 -1.24 7.68
CA GLU A 148 -3.46 -2.03 6.54
C GLU A 148 -4.55 -2.18 5.47
N SER A 149 -5.50 -1.24 5.38
CA SER A 149 -6.52 -1.25 4.33
C SER A 149 -5.87 -1.44 2.96
N GLN A 150 -6.33 -2.46 2.23
CA GLN A 150 -5.70 -2.94 1.00
C GLN A 150 -5.99 -2.06 -0.22
N GLU A 151 -5.28 -2.36 -1.33
CA GLU A 151 -5.36 -1.67 -2.62
C GLU A 151 -5.09 -0.18 -2.53
N ARG A 152 -4.03 0.15 -1.81
CA ARG A 152 -3.43 1.48 -1.77
C ARG A 152 -1.97 1.38 -2.20
N MET A 153 -1.46 2.44 -2.83
CA MET A 153 -0.03 2.60 -3.14
C MET A 153 0.42 3.97 -2.69
N SER A 154 1.69 4.09 -2.35
CA SER A 154 2.37 5.36 -2.16
C SER A 154 3.49 5.50 -3.19
N VAL A 155 3.62 6.69 -3.76
CA VAL A 155 4.64 6.99 -4.76
C VAL A 155 5.32 8.31 -4.45
N VAL A 156 6.61 8.37 -4.72
CA VAL A 156 7.38 9.62 -4.67
C VAL A 156 7.51 10.17 -6.08
N VAL A 157 7.11 11.41 -6.26
CA VAL A 157 7.23 12.13 -7.54
C VAL A 157 7.87 13.49 -7.32
N ARG A 158 8.43 14.08 -8.40
CA ARG A 158 8.91 15.46 -8.37
C ARG A 158 7.72 16.43 -8.22
N PRO A 159 7.91 17.58 -7.56
CA PRO A 159 6.85 18.61 -7.46
C PRO A 159 6.26 19.01 -8.83
N SER A 160 7.11 19.08 -9.87
CA SER A 160 6.69 19.38 -11.24
C SER A 160 5.74 18.36 -11.85
N ASP A 161 5.80 17.10 -11.38
CA ASP A 161 5.11 15.96 -11.99
C ASP A 161 3.79 15.62 -11.27
N VAL A 162 3.53 16.22 -10.10
CA VAL A 162 2.34 15.97 -9.27
C VAL A 162 1.05 16.11 -10.07
N GLY A 163 0.89 17.21 -10.81
CA GLY A 163 -0.33 17.46 -11.57
C GLY A 163 -0.56 16.41 -12.68
N ALA A 164 0.51 16.05 -13.39
CA ALA A 164 0.45 15.05 -14.46
C ALA A 164 0.13 13.65 -13.90
N PHE A 165 0.73 13.29 -12.76
CA PHE A 165 0.51 12.01 -12.10
C PHE A 165 -0.93 11.90 -11.58
N ILE A 166 -1.45 12.90 -10.86
CA ILE A 166 -2.83 12.92 -10.35
C ILE A 166 -3.83 12.87 -11.51
N ALA A 167 -3.59 13.61 -12.60
CA ALA A 167 -4.44 13.55 -13.79
C ALA A 167 -4.47 12.14 -14.43
N ALA A 168 -3.34 11.44 -14.40
CA ALA A 168 -3.29 10.04 -14.87
C ALA A 168 -4.07 9.09 -13.95
N CYS A 169 -4.02 9.28 -12.63
CA CYS A 169 -4.84 8.53 -11.68
C CYS A 169 -6.33 8.73 -11.94
N HIS A 170 -6.77 9.97 -12.12
CA HIS A 170 -8.17 10.29 -12.40
C HIS A 170 -8.69 9.67 -13.71
N LYS A 171 -7.85 9.52 -14.75
CA LYS A 171 -8.22 8.82 -15.99
C LYS A 171 -8.55 7.34 -15.77
N GLU A 172 -7.96 6.72 -14.77
CA GLU A 172 -8.26 5.35 -14.36
C GLU A 172 -9.31 5.27 -13.24
N ASN A 173 -9.95 6.40 -12.87
CA ASN A 173 -10.87 6.53 -11.74
C ASN A 173 -10.23 6.09 -10.41
N ILE A 174 -9.00 6.50 -10.18
CA ILE A 174 -8.27 6.29 -8.93
C ILE A 174 -8.21 7.62 -8.17
N ASP A 175 -8.60 7.61 -6.91
CA ASP A 175 -8.37 8.73 -5.99
C ASP A 175 -6.86 8.83 -5.70
N ALA A 176 -6.33 10.06 -5.72
CA ALA A 176 -4.93 10.32 -5.45
C ALA A 176 -4.76 11.64 -4.72
N VAL A 177 -3.98 11.65 -3.65
CA VAL A 177 -3.79 12.82 -2.79
C VAL A 177 -2.35 12.93 -2.31
N VAL A 178 -1.84 14.16 -2.23
CA VAL A 178 -0.54 14.44 -1.61
C VAL A 178 -0.69 14.33 -0.09
N VAL A 179 0.10 13.47 0.53
CA VAL A 179 0.05 13.18 1.97
C VAL A 179 1.36 13.43 2.70
N ALA A 180 2.48 13.59 1.98
CA ALA A 180 3.76 13.88 2.62
C ALA A 180 4.71 14.61 1.67
N THR A 181 5.76 15.19 2.29
CA THR A 181 6.88 15.81 1.60
C THR A 181 8.18 15.25 2.15
N VAL A 182 9.15 15.01 1.27
CA VAL A 182 10.50 14.58 1.66
C VAL A 182 11.26 15.76 2.25
N THR A 183 11.89 15.56 3.41
CA THR A 183 12.65 16.58 4.17
C THR A 183 14.14 16.33 4.11
N GLU A 184 14.95 17.36 4.40
CA GLU A 184 16.42 17.26 4.43
C GLU A 184 16.94 16.44 5.61
N LYS A 185 16.24 16.44 6.73
CA LYS A 185 16.66 15.78 7.95
C LYS A 185 15.81 14.55 8.20
N PRO A 186 16.43 13.44 8.62
CA PRO A 186 15.68 12.32 9.17
C PRO A 186 14.85 12.78 10.38
N ASN A 187 13.61 12.34 10.45
CA ASN A 187 12.71 12.62 11.57
C ASN A 187 12.63 11.40 12.49
#